data_fa27553209e0f445b79cfbddc08a731a
#
_entry.id   fa27553209e0f445b79cfbddc08a731a
#
_cell.length_a   1.000
_cell.length_b   1.000
_cell.length_c   1.000
_cell.angle_alpha   90.00
_cell.angle_beta   90.00
_cell.angle_gamma   90.00
#
_symmetry.space_group_name_H-M   'P 1'
#
loop_
_entity.id
_entity.type
_entity.pdbx_description
1 polymer ?
#
loop_
_entity_poly.entity_id
_entity_poly.type
_entity_poly.pdbx_seq_one_letter_code
_entity_poly.pdbx_strand_id
1 'polypeptide(L)'
;MRINTGQGSIPLITLIGIWSISALNALPGLAVSPILGQLTETFPDASELDLQMLTSLPSLMIIPFVIVSGKLTEKINNIRLLQAGLGIFALSGILYLVSDKMWQLVAVSALLGVGSGLIVPLSTGLISHFFVGDERVRQFGYSSAITNLTLVIATVVTGYLAEVNWRLPFVVYLLPGISIVLSFYLKRSMEKEGNPSSENMLVSADKNTETTVKSKTGFMVGNLIETM
;
A
#
# COMPACT_ATOMS: atom_id res chain seq x y z
N MET A 1 16.37 -0.61 17.37
CA MET A 1 16.74 -1.75 16.53
C MET A 1 16.70 -1.29 15.09
N ARG A 2 17.74 -1.47 14.32
CA ARG A 2 17.83 -1.12 12.89
C ARG A 2 17.88 -2.37 12.06
N ILE A 3 17.26 -2.37 10.91
CA ILE A 3 17.12 -3.52 10.01
C ILE A 3 17.85 -3.22 8.72
N ASN A 4 18.62 -4.20 8.25
CA ASN A 4 19.37 -4.10 7.00
C ASN A 4 18.41 -4.10 5.80
N THR A 5 18.65 -3.18 4.85
CA THR A 5 17.83 -3.01 3.63
C THR A 5 18.55 -3.51 2.37
N GLY A 6 19.79 -3.97 2.51
CA GLY A 6 20.67 -4.29 1.37
C GLY A 6 21.48 -3.11 0.84
N GLN A 7 21.10 -1.85 1.18
CA GLN A 7 21.85 -0.62 0.86
C GLN A 7 22.11 0.26 2.09
N GLY A 8 21.48 -0.06 3.24
CA GLY A 8 21.57 0.72 4.46
C GLY A 8 20.81 0.08 5.60
N SER A 9 20.30 0.87 6.54
CA SER A 9 19.50 0.37 7.66
C SER A 9 18.36 1.31 8.01
N ILE A 10 17.14 0.78 8.12
CA ILE A 10 15.94 1.52 8.53
C ILE A 10 15.55 1.20 9.97
N PRO A 11 14.87 2.11 10.69
CA PRO A 11 14.31 1.83 12.00
C PRO A 11 13.17 0.79 11.91
N LEU A 12 13.05 -0.05 12.94
CA LEU A 12 12.02 -1.10 13.04
C LEU A 12 10.59 -0.53 12.84
N ILE A 13 10.33 0.68 13.33
CA ILE A 13 9.02 1.34 13.22
C ILE A 13 8.62 1.59 11.75
N THR A 14 9.58 1.89 10.89
CA THR A 14 9.36 2.03 9.43
C THR A 14 8.93 0.70 8.82
N LEU A 15 9.58 -0.40 9.21
CA LEU A 15 9.22 -1.74 8.74
C LEU A 15 7.82 -2.14 9.20
N ILE A 16 7.48 -1.91 10.47
CA ILE A 16 6.14 -2.15 11.01
C ILE A 16 5.10 -1.33 10.24
N GLY A 17 5.42 -0.07 9.90
CA GLY A 17 4.57 0.77 9.07
C GLY A 17 4.31 0.16 7.69
N ILE A 18 5.35 -0.33 7.00
CA ILE A 18 5.23 -1.00 5.69
C ILE A 18 4.37 -2.26 5.80
N TRP A 19 4.59 -3.09 6.82
CA TRP A 19 3.82 -4.30 7.04
C TRP A 19 2.37 -4.04 7.42
N SER A 20 2.09 -2.98 8.20
CA SER A 20 0.72 -2.58 8.54
C SER A 20 -0.08 -2.16 7.32
N ILE A 21 0.56 -1.43 6.38
CA ILE A 21 -0.06 -1.05 5.11
C ILE A 21 -0.30 -2.28 4.24
N SER A 22 0.64 -3.24 4.20
CA SER A 22 0.47 -4.49 3.46
C SER A 22 -0.69 -5.33 4.01
N ALA A 23 -0.88 -5.36 5.34
CA ALA A 23 -1.98 -6.06 5.98
C ALA A 23 -3.36 -5.52 5.53
N LEU A 24 -3.48 -4.22 5.24
CA LEU A 24 -4.73 -3.62 4.79
C LEU A 24 -5.20 -4.12 3.43
N ASN A 25 -4.30 -4.65 2.60
CA ASN A 25 -4.65 -5.21 1.29
C ASN A 25 -5.56 -6.46 1.41
N ALA A 26 -5.63 -7.10 2.58
CA ALA A 26 -6.49 -8.24 2.85
C ALA A 26 -7.95 -7.86 3.18
N LEU A 27 -8.19 -6.60 3.55
CA LEU A 27 -9.46 -6.19 4.17
C LEU A 27 -10.63 -5.92 3.20
N PRO A 28 -10.44 -5.45 1.93
CA PRO A 28 -11.56 -5.11 1.07
C PRO A 28 -12.53 -6.29 0.88
N GLY A 29 -13.82 -6.06 1.14
CA GLY A 29 -14.87 -7.07 1.03
C GLY A 29 -14.95 -8.10 2.15
N LEU A 30 -13.93 -8.17 3.02
CA LEU A 30 -13.83 -9.22 4.04
C LEU A 30 -14.93 -9.12 5.10
N ALA A 31 -15.27 -7.92 5.56
CA ALA A 31 -16.27 -7.73 6.61
C ALA A 31 -17.72 -8.02 6.13
N VAL A 32 -17.96 -8.00 4.82
CA VAL A 32 -19.29 -8.23 4.24
C VAL A 32 -19.63 -9.72 4.18
N SER A 33 -18.66 -10.57 3.87
CA SER A 33 -18.89 -12.01 3.68
C SER A 33 -19.60 -12.70 4.86
N PRO A 34 -19.21 -12.50 6.13
CA PRO A 34 -19.85 -13.19 7.25
C PRO A 34 -21.25 -12.66 7.57
N ILE A 35 -21.60 -11.46 7.10
CA ILE A 35 -22.89 -10.80 7.43
C ILE A 35 -23.93 -10.87 6.31
N LEU A 36 -23.64 -11.48 5.18
CA LEU A 36 -24.56 -11.52 4.03
C LEU A 36 -25.95 -12.06 4.41
N GLY A 37 -26.01 -13.12 5.22
CA GLY A 37 -27.28 -13.67 5.71
C GLY A 37 -28.05 -12.69 6.59
N GLN A 38 -27.36 -12.01 7.52
CA GLN A 38 -27.99 -11.02 8.40
C GLN A 38 -28.43 -9.76 7.63
N LEU A 39 -27.72 -9.39 6.57
CA LEU A 39 -28.13 -8.27 5.71
C LEU A 39 -29.43 -8.59 4.95
N THR A 40 -29.63 -9.82 4.51
CA THR A 40 -30.88 -10.25 3.88
C THR A 40 -32.08 -10.14 4.85
N GLU A 41 -31.88 -10.47 6.10
CA GLU A 41 -32.90 -10.34 7.16
C GLU A 41 -33.15 -8.86 7.55
N THR A 42 -32.08 -8.07 7.62
CA THR A 42 -32.15 -6.64 8.01
C THR A 42 -32.74 -5.76 6.94
N PHE A 43 -32.47 -6.09 5.66
CA PHE A 43 -32.93 -5.34 4.47
C PHE A 43 -33.76 -6.25 3.56
N PRO A 44 -35.00 -6.59 3.89
CA PRO A 44 -35.83 -7.52 3.13
C PRO A 44 -36.17 -7.00 1.72
N ASP A 45 -36.09 -5.69 1.51
CA ASP A 45 -36.29 -5.05 0.19
C ASP A 45 -35.02 -5.06 -0.69
N ALA A 46 -33.88 -5.51 -0.15
CA ALA A 46 -32.63 -5.57 -0.91
C ALA A 46 -32.66 -6.71 -1.94
N SER A 47 -32.28 -6.41 -3.16
CA SER A 47 -32.14 -7.44 -4.18
C SER A 47 -30.87 -8.27 -3.98
N GLU A 48 -30.84 -9.49 -4.51
CA GLU A 48 -29.63 -10.32 -4.53
C GLU A 48 -28.46 -9.60 -5.22
N LEU A 49 -28.75 -8.74 -6.20
CA LEU A 49 -27.75 -7.92 -6.86
C LEU A 49 -27.11 -6.90 -5.91
N ASP A 50 -27.88 -6.29 -5.02
CA ASP A 50 -27.35 -5.33 -4.05
C ASP A 50 -26.37 -6.01 -3.08
N LEU A 51 -26.72 -7.20 -2.61
CA LEU A 51 -25.86 -8.02 -1.75
C LEU A 51 -24.56 -8.44 -2.46
N GLN A 52 -24.68 -8.84 -3.72
CA GLN A 52 -23.54 -9.22 -4.53
C GLN A 52 -22.64 -8.01 -4.86
N MET A 53 -23.23 -6.84 -5.08
CA MET A 53 -22.48 -5.60 -5.30
C MET A 53 -21.66 -5.20 -4.07
N LEU A 54 -22.11 -5.45 -2.85
CA LEU A 54 -21.33 -5.15 -1.65
C LEU A 54 -19.97 -5.86 -1.61
N THR A 55 -19.89 -7.06 -2.15
CA THR A 55 -18.65 -7.85 -2.18
C THR A 55 -17.81 -7.60 -3.42
N SER A 56 -18.45 -7.42 -4.58
CA SER A 56 -17.78 -7.32 -5.88
C SER A 56 -17.37 -5.88 -6.24
N LEU A 57 -18.15 -4.87 -5.83
CA LEU A 57 -17.91 -3.47 -6.18
C LEU A 57 -16.58 -2.93 -5.65
N PRO A 58 -16.13 -3.24 -4.43
CA PRO A 58 -14.79 -2.84 -4.00
C PRO A 58 -13.70 -3.35 -4.95
N SER A 59 -13.77 -4.63 -5.33
CA SER A 59 -12.78 -5.23 -6.23
C SER A 59 -12.83 -4.61 -7.63
N LEU A 60 -14.03 -4.29 -8.14
CA LEU A 60 -14.20 -3.61 -9.41
C LEU A 60 -13.59 -2.19 -9.38
N MET A 61 -13.76 -1.45 -8.27
CA MET A 61 -13.20 -0.11 -8.11
C MET A 61 -11.69 -0.11 -7.90
N ILE A 62 -11.12 -1.14 -7.31
CA ILE A 62 -9.67 -1.26 -7.15
C ILE A 62 -8.95 -1.16 -8.50
N ILE A 63 -9.45 -1.83 -9.55
CA ILE A 63 -8.78 -1.92 -10.86
C ILE A 63 -8.48 -0.55 -11.47
N PRO A 64 -9.47 0.33 -11.72
CA PRO A 64 -9.19 1.64 -12.31
C PRO A 64 -8.34 2.53 -11.38
N PHE A 65 -8.55 2.44 -10.07
CA PHE A 65 -7.83 3.28 -9.11
C PHE A 65 -6.38 2.84 -8.87
N VAL A 66 -6.01 1.59 -9.11
CA VAL A 66 -4.61 1.15 -9.20
C VAL A 66 -3.91 1.86 -10.36
N ILE A 67 -4.57 1.97 -11.53
CA ILE A 67 -4.01 2.66 -12.70
C ILE A 67 -3.88 4.16 -12.42
N VAL A 68 -4.91 4.76 -11.85
CA VAL A 68 -4.90 6.19 -11.44
C VAL A 68 -3.79 6.44 -10.42
N SER A 69 -3.64 5.58 -9.41
CA SER A 69 -2.58 5.67 -8.41
C SER A 69 -1.20 5.66 -9.06
N GLY A 70 -0.95 4.74 -10.00
CA GLY A 70 0.31 4.70 -10.75
C GLY A 70 0.64 6.02 -11.46
N LYS A 71 -0.34 6.63 -12.13
CA LYS A 71 -0.15 7.95 -12.79
C LYS A 71 0.01 9.11 -11.78
N LEU A 72 -0.66 9.04 -10.64
CA LEU A 72 -0.54 10.07 -9.61
C LEU A 72 0.82 10.06 -8.92
N THR A 73 1.47 8.90 -8.79
CA THR A 73 2.80 8.79 -8.19
C THR A 73 3.88 9.55 -8.97
N GLU A 74 3.66 9.83 -10.26
CA GLU A 74 4.56 10.66 -11.07
C GLU A 74 4.48 12.16 -10.72
N LYS A 75 3.33 12.62 -10.20
CA LYS A 75 3.05 14.05 -9.93
C LYS A 75 2.96 14.39 -8.45
N ILE A 76 2.61 13.43 -7.61
CA ILE A 76 2.33 13.63 -6.19
C ILE A 76 3.27 12.74 -5.39
N ASN A 77 3.73 13.26 -4.26
CA ASN A 77 4.55 12.48 -3.33
C ASN A 77 3.79 11.22 -2.86
N ASN A 78 4.43 10.06 -3.00
CA ASN A 78 3.87 8.73 -2.69
C ASN A 78 3.26 8.64 -1.29
N ILE A 79 3.86 9.33 -0.30
CA ILE A 79 3.34 9.33 1.08
C ILE A 79 2.06 10.14 1.20
N ARG A 80 1.94 11.28 0.52
CA ARG A 80 0.70 12.05 0.53
C ARG A 80 -0.43 11.27 -0.14
N LEU A 81 -0.13 10.60 -1.24
CA LEU A 81 -1.09 9.76 -1.94
C LEU A 81 -1.52 8.57 -1.09
N LEU A 82 -0.57 7.93 -0.40
CA LEU A 82 -0.84 6.86 0.56
C LEU A 82 -1.75 7.34 1.71
N GLN A 83 -1.45 8.50 2.29
CA GLN A 83 -2.27 9.07 3.36
C GLN A 83 -3.69 9.39 2.88
N ALA A 84 -3.85 9.89 1.64
CA ALA A 84 -5.15 10.10 1.04
C ALA A 84 -5.92 8.77 0.86
N GLY A 85 -5.28 7.74 0.33
CA GLY A 85 -5.86 6.40 0.21
C GLY A 85 -6.29 5.81 1.54
N LEU A 86 -5.42 5.88 2.56
CA LEU A 86 -5.71 5.43 3.93
C LEU A 86 -6.87 6.24 4.56
N GLY A 87 -6.92 7.56 4.31
CA GLY A 87 -7.99 8.42 4.78
C GLY A 87 -9.34 8.06 4.16
N ILE A 88 -9.38 7.83 2.83
CA ILE A 88 -10.59 7.38 2.12
C ILE A 88 -11.05 6.02 2.65
N PHE A 89 -10.12 5.09 2.85
CA PHE A 89 -10.42 3.77 3.38
C PHE A 89 -11.01 3.85 4.81
N ALA A 90 -10.38 4.60 5.72
CA ALA A 90 -10.86 4.79 7.08
C ALA A 90 -12.23 5.50 7.13
N LEU A 91 -12.42 6.50 6.25
CA LEU A 91 -13.71 7.18 6.09
C LEU A 91 -14.79 6.20 5.66
N SER A 92 -14.49 5.28 4.73
CA SER A 92 -15.43 4.24 4.33
C SER A 92 -15.81 3.36 5.53
N GLY A 93 -14.86 2.99 6.39
CA GLY A 93 -15.14 2.23 7.62
C GLY A 93 -16.13 2.96 8.55
N ILE A 94 -15.94 4.27 8.74
CA ILE A 94 -16.86 5.07 9.55
C ILE A 94 -18.25 5.14 8.88
N LEU A 95 -18.30 5.37 7.57
CA LEU A 95 -19.56 5.46 6.83
C LEU A 95 -20.34 4.14 6.86
N TYR A 96 -19.68 2.99 6.83
CA TYR A 96 -20.34 1.69 7.00
C TYR A 96 -21.06 1.57 8.35
N LEU A 97 -20.46 2.08 9.44
CA LEU A 97 -21.05 2.03 10.77
C LEU A 97 -22.30 2.91 10.90
N VAL A 98 -22.40 3.97 10.11
CA VAL A 98 -23.50 4.97 10.16
C VAL A 98 -24.56 4.69 9.08
N SER A 99 -24.29 3.80 8.13
CA SER A 99 -25.20 3.48 7.05
C SER A 99 -26.40 2.68 7.53
N ASP A 100 -27.61 3.17 7.18
CA ASP A 100 -28.90 2.56 7.55
C ASP A 100 -29.68 2.02 6.35
N LYS A 101 -29.19 2.25 5.13
CA LYS A 101 -29.85 1.84 3.90
C LYS A 101 -28.91 1.05 3.01
N MET A 102 -29.46 0.06 2.29
CA MET A 102 -28.70 -0.84 1.41
C MET A 102 -27.89 -0.06 0.35
N TRP A 103 -28.50 0.93 -0.32
CA TRP A 103 -27.80 1.72 -1.33
C TRP A 103 -26.60 2.52 -0.76
N GLN A 104 -26.68 2.94 0.53
CA GLN A 104 -25.55 3.60 1.20
C GLN A 104 -24.40 2.63 1.41
N LEU A 105 -24.69 1.39 1.85
CA LEU A 105 -23.67 0.35 2.00
C LEU A 105 -22.98 0.06 0.66
N VAL A 106 -23.75 -0.03 -0.43
CA VAL A 106 -23.21 -0.22 -1.80
C VAL A 106 -22.33 0.95 -2.22
N ALA A 107 -22.77 2.20 -1.98
CA ALA A 107 -21.97 3.38 -2.31
C ALA A 107 -20.67 3.46 -1.49
N VAL A 108 -20.73 3.10 -0.21
CA VAL A 108 -19.56 3.05 0.68
C VAL A 108 -18.59 1.94 0.27
N SER A 109 -19.11 0.80 -0.23
CA SER A 109 -18.26 -0.28 -0.75
C SER A 109 -17.44 0.16 -1.97
N ALA A 110 -18.03 0.98 -2.85
CA ALA A 110 -17.29 1.61 -3.95
C ALA A 110 -16.18 2.53 -3.43
N LEU A 111 -16.49 3.37 -2.44
CA LEU A 111 -15.50 4.27 -1.82
C LEU A 111 -14.36 3.50 -1.16
N LEU A 112 -14.65 2.38 -0.49
CA LEU A 112 -13.65 1.46 0.06
C LEU A 112 -12.71 0.94 -1.03
N GLY A 113 -13.25 0.56 -2.19
CA GLY A 113 -12.48 0.11 -3.35
C GLY A 113 -11.57 1.21 -3.91
N VAL A 114 -12.04 2.46 -3.94
CA VAL A 114 -11.22 3.63 -4.31
C VAL A 114 -10.02 3.77 -3.38
N GLY A 115 -10.24 3.78 -2.07
CA GLY A 115 -9.17 3.85 -1.08
C GLY A 115 -8.16 2.73 -1.22
N SER A 116 -8.64 1.49 -1.35
CA SER A 116 -7.80 0.30 -1.54
C SER A 116 -6.99 0.36 -2.83
N GLY A 117 -7.60 0.78 -3.94
CA GLY A 117 -6.93 0.92 -5.24
C GLY A 117 -5.77 1.92 -5.21
N LEU A 118 -5.86 2.96 -4.38
CA LEU A 118 -4.75 3.88 -4.16
C LEU A 118 -3.63 3.25 -3.31
N ILE A 119 -3.97 2.42 -2.31
CA ILE A 119 -3.02 1.85 -1.35
C ILE A 119 -2.19 0.71 -1.96
N VAL A 120 -2.83 -0.18 -2.75
CA VAL A 120 -2.20 -1.42 -3.26
C VAL A 120 -0.86 -1.18 -3.96
N PRO A 121 -0.73 -0.31 -4.99
CA PRO A 121 0.54 -0.10 -5.66
C PRO A 121 1.56 0.63 -4.78
N LEU A 122 1.09 1.46 -3.85
CA LEU A 122 1.97 2.19 -2.94
C LEU A 122 2.59 1.27 -1.87
N SER A 123 1.85 0.25 -1.40
CA SER A 123 2.38 -0.72 -0.45
C SER A 123 3.54 -1.53 -1.03
N THR A 124 3.40 -1.99 -2.28
CA THR A 124 4.48 -2.68 -3.01
C THR A 124 5.62 -1.74 -3.39
N GLY A 125 5.28 -0.50 -3.76
CA GLY A 125 6.25 0.56 -4.06
C GLY A 125 7.14 0.90 -2.86
N LEU A 126 6.60 0.93 -1.65
CA LEU A 126 7.38 1.18 -0.43
C LEU A 126 8.42 0.07 -0.19
N ILE A 127 8.06 -1.20 -0.36
CA ILE A 127 9.03 -2.30 -0.23
C ILE A 127 10.14 -2.15 -1.26
N SER A 128 9.79 -1.85 -2.51
CA SER A 128 10.77 -1.66 -3.59
C SER A 128 11.67 -0.43 -3.39
N HIS A 129 11.18 0.59 -2.69
CA HIS A 129 11.94 1.81 -2.38
C HIS A 129 12.97 1.57 -1.27
N PHE A 130 12.58 0.90 -0.18
CA PHE A 130 13.45 0.72 0.99
C PHE A 130 14.38 -0.49 0.88
N PHE A 131 14.03 -1.50 0.09
CA PHE A 131 14.79 -2.76 0.04
C PHE A 131 15.30 -3.09 -1.35
N VAL A 132 16.50 -3.68 -1.44
CA VAL A 132 17.14 -4.10 -2.70
C VAL A 132 17.66 -5.53 -2.63
N GLY A 133 17.87 -6.14 -3.80
CA GLY A 133 18.40 -7.51 -3.92
C GLY A 133 17.55 -8.53 -3.18
N ASP A 134 18.23 -9.46 -2.49
CA ASP A 134 17.59 -10.57 -1.78
C ASP A 134 16.70 -10.09 -0.62
N GLU A 135 17.06 -8.98 0.03
CA GLU A 135 16.24 -8.41 1.09
C GLU A 135 14.88 -7.92 0.59
N ARG A 136 14.81 -7.39 -0.64
CA ARG A 136 13.53 -7.02 -1.28
C ARG A 136 12.65 -8.26 -1.47
N VAL A 137 13.18 -9.34 -2.02
CA VAL A 137 12.44 -10.60 -2.23
C VAL A 137 11.91 -11.14 -0.91
N ARG A 138 12.74 -11.10 0.12
CA ARG A 138 12.40 -11.56 1.48
C ARG A 138 11.30 -10.71 2.11
N GLN A 139 11.33 -9.38 1.92
CA GLN A 139 10.29 -8.48 2.42
C GLN A 139 8.96 -8.65 1.68
N PHE A 140 8.96 -8.94 0.38
CA PHE A 140 7.73 -9.33 -0.32
C PHE A 140 7.15 -10.63 0.22
N GLY A 141 7.99 -11.62 0.55
CA GLY A 141 7.57 -12.85 1.21
C GLY A 141 6.91 -12.60 2.56
N TYR A 142 7.53 -11.77 3.41
CA TYR A 142 6.95 -11.39 4.71
C TYR A 142 5.66 -10.58 4.56
N SER A 143 5.61 -9.65 3.62
CA SER A 143 4.41 -8.88 3.33
C SER A 143 3.25 -9.79 2.92
N SER A 144 3.49 -10.75 2.03
CA SER A 144 2.49 -11.76 1.63
C SER A 144 2.03 -12.61 2.81
N ALA A 145 2.95 -13.08 3.64
CA ALA A 145 2.63 -13.87 4.83
C ALA A 145 1.77 -13.08 5.82
N ILE A 146 2.11 -11.80 6.07
CA ILE A 146 1.35 -10.90 6.94
C ILE A 146 -0.05 -10.63 6.36
N THR A 147 -0.17 -10.39 5.06
CA THR A 147 -1.46 -10.19 4.40
C THR A 147 -2.37 -11.40 4.57
N ASN A 148 -1.86 -12.61 4.33
CA ASN A 148 -2.65 -13.84 4.50
C ASN A 148 -2.98 -14.12 5.98
N LEU A 149 -2.04 -13.89 6.89
CA LEU A 149 -2.29 -14.02 8.32
C LEU A 149 -3.37 -13.04 8.79
N THR A 150 -3.30 -11.80 8.32
CA THR A 150 -4.32 -10.77 8.59
C THR A 150 -5.69 -11.20 8.05
N LEU A 151 -5.74 -11.78 6.85
CA LEU A 151 -6.97 -12.31 6.26
C LEU A 151 -7.61 -13.36 7.19
N VAL A 152 -6.83 -14.33 7.65
CA VAL A 152 -7.33 -15.39 8.55
C VAL A 152 -7.83 -14.81 9.86
N ILE A 153 -7.02 -14.00 10.53
CA ILE A 153 -7.39 -13.38 11.81
C ILE A 153 -8.63 -12.50 11.66
N ALA A 154 -8.64 -11.64 10.64
CA ALA A 154 -9.75 -10.72 10.41
C ALA A 154 -11.05 -11.48 10.06
N THR A 155 -10.98 -12.59 9.30
CA THR A 155 -12.16 -13.43 9.02
C THR A 155 -12.75 -14.01 10.30
N VAL A 156 -11.91 -14.54 11.18
CA VAL A 156 -12.36 -15.09 12.47
C VAL A 156 -12.98 -13.98 13.34
N VAL A 157 -12.30 -12.84 13.46
CA VAL A 157 -12.79 -11.70 14.27
C VAL A 157 -14.11 -11.16 13.70
N THR A 158 -14.21 -10.96 12.40
CA THR A 158 -15.44 -10.46 11.77
C THR A 158 -16.60 -11.46 11.90
N GLY A 159 -16.31 -12.77 11.85
CA GLY A 159 -17.31 -13.81 12.09
C GLY A 159 -17.90 -13.71 13.50
N TYR A 160 -17.06 -13.65 14.54
CA TYR A 160 -17.53 -13.48 15.92
C TYR A 160 -18.27 -12.14 16.14
N LEU A 161 -17.78 -11.06 15.55
CA LEU A 161 -18.43 -9.76 15.67
C LEU A 161 -19.81 -9.75 14.97
N ALA A 162 -19.95 -10.50 13.88
CA ALA A 162 -21.21 -10.66 13.17
C ALA A 162 -22.29 -11.31 14.00
N GLU A 163 -21.95 -12.29 14.85
CA GLU A 163 -22.90 -12.95 15.75
C GLU A 163 -23.54 -11.98 16.76
N VAL A 164 -22.80 -10.93 17.15
CA VAL A 164 -23.29 -9.92 18.10
C VAL A 164 -24.13 -8.86 17.41
N ASN A 165 -23.63 -8.31 16.29
CA ASN A 165 -24.34 -7.30 15.51
C ASN A 165 -23.71 -7.19 14.10
N TRP A 166 -24.56 -7.16 13.07
CA TRP A 166 -24.14 -7.07 11.66
C TRP A 166 -23.27 -5.85 11.33
N ARG A 167 -23.29 -4.79 12.15
CA ARG A 167 -22.46 -3.58 11.95
C ARG A 167 -21.05 -3.73 12.51
N LEU A 168 -20.84 -4.56 13.53
CA LEU A 168 -19.55 -4.67 14.21
C LEU A 168 -18.40 -5.16 13.32
N PRO A 169 -18.58 -6.05 12.35
CA PRO A 169 -17.52 -6.44 11.41
C PRO A 169 -16.86 -5.26 10.68
N PHE A 170 -17.62 -4.19 10.43
CA PHE A 170 -17.07 -3.01 9.75
C PHE A 170 -16.07 -2.21 10.61
N VAL A 171 -15.97 -2.45 11.91
CA VAL A 171 -14.94 -1.88 12.79
C VAL A 171 -13.53 -2.26 12.31
N VAL A 172 -13.37 -3.41 11.65
CA VAL A 172 -12.09 -3.83 11.07
C VAL A 172 -11.61 -2.83 10.00
N TYR A 173 -12.52 -2.13 9.33
CA TYR A 173 -12.17 -1.08 8.35
C TYR A 173 -11.67 0.23 8.99
N LEU A 174 -11.60 0.33 10.33
CA LEU A 174 -10.95 1.44 11.04
C LEU A 174 -9.45 1.17 11.32
N LEU A 175 -8.98 -0.06 11.10
CA LEU A 175 -7.55 -0.41 11.25
C LEU A 175 -6.60 0.50 10.43
N PRO A 176 -6.96 1.03 9.24
CA PRO A 176 -6.16 2.04 8.54
C PRO A 176 -5.83 3.28 9.39
N GLY A 177 -6.65 3.61 10.37
CA GLY A 177 -6.36 4.69 11.32
C GLY A 177 -5.01 4.51 12.02
N ILE A 178 -4.66 3.28 12.40
CA ILE A 178 -3.35 2.95 12.98
C ILE A 178 -2.25 3.15 11.94
N SER A 179 -2.48 2.70 10.70
CA SER A 179 -1.52 2.84 9.60
C SER A 179 -1.32 4.30 9.18
N ILE A 180 -2.32 5.16 9.33
CA ILE A 180 -2.18 6.62 9.13
C ILE A 180 -1.18 7.18 10.13
N VAL A 181 -1.30 6.86 11.42
CA VAL A 181 -0.35 7.31 12.45
C VAL A 181 1.06 6.83 12.13
N LEU A 182 1.22 5.55 11.74
CA LEU A 182 2.50 4.99 11.36
C LEU A 182 3.06 5.63 10.07
N SER A 183 2.22 6.07 9.14
CA SER A 183 2.65 6.74 7.90
C SER A 183 3.34 8.08 8.15
N PHE A 184 3.02 8.79 9.24
CA PHE A 184 3.77 9.99 9.64
C PHE A 184 5.22 9.67 10.02
N TYR A 185 5.46 8.53 10.66
CA TYR A 185 6.81 8.07 10.95
C TYR A 185 7.57 7.64 9.68
N LEU A 186 6.88 7.01 8.72
CA LEU A 186 7.45 6.72 7.40
C LEU A 186 7.91 8.01 6.69
N LYS A 187 7.07 9.04 6.68
CA LYS A 187 7.41 10.34 6.09
C LYS A 187 8.70 10.90 6.67
N ARG A 188 8.81 10.90 7.99
CA ARG A 188 10.02 11.39 8.68
C ARG A 188 11.27 10.54 8.38
N SER A 189 11.10 9.24 8.14
CA SER A 189 12.20 8.34 7.77
C SER A 189 12.69 8.63 6.35
N MET A 190 11.77 8.82 5.39
CA MET A 190 12.11 9.15 4.00
C MET A 190 12.76 10.53 3.85
N GLU A 191 12.32 11.52 4.65
CA GLU A 191 12.93 12.86 4.67
C GLU A 191 14.35 12.85 5.25
N LYS A 192 14.66 11.91 6.17
CA LYS A 192 16.00 11.77 6.76
C LYS A 192 17.00 11.01 5.88
N GLU A 193 16.52 10.10 5.05
CA GLU A 193 17.37 9.31 4.15
C GLU A 193 17.74 10.07 2.86
N GLY A 194 17.25 11.32 2.68
CA GLY A 194 17.53 12.17 1.52
C GLY A 194 17.28 11.41 0.21
N ASN A 195 16.48 11.92 -0.68
CA ASN A 195 16.07 11.26 -1.93
C ASN A 195 17.23 10.45 -2.58
N PRO A 196 17.36 9.12 -2.37
CA PRO A 196 18.52 8.35 -2.84
C PRO A 196 18.64 8.33 -4.37
N SER A 197 17.54 8.70 -5.07
CA SER A 197 17.51 8.77 -6.52
C SER A 197 18.34 9.91 -7.09
N SER A 198 18.43 11.04 -6.37
CA SER A 198 19.24 12.19 -6.83
C SER A 198 20.71 12.01 -6.50
N GLU A 199 21.03 11.43 -5.35
CA GLU A 199 22.43 11.22 -4.95
C GLU A 199 23.09 10.08 -5.74
N ASN A 200 22.37 9.00 -5.99
CA ASN A 200 22.84 7.90 -6.85
C ASN A 200 22.92 8.28 -8.33
N MET A 201 22.06 9.18 -8.82
CA MET A 201 22.21 9.75 -10.18
C MET A 201 23.44 10.64 -10.28
N LEU A 202 23.71 11.47 -9.28
CA LEU A 202 24.89 12.35 -9.25
C LEU A 202 26.18 11.54 -9.14
N VAL A 203 26.23 10.52 -8.27
CA VAL A 203 27.39 9.63 -8.12
C VAL A 203 27.61 8.76 -9.37
N SER A 204 26.53 8.30 -10.02
CA SER A 204 26.63 7.54 -11.27
C SER A 204 27.06 8.41 -12.46
N ALA A 205 26.60 9.67 -12.51
CA ALA A 205 27.02 10.64 -13.52
C ALA A 205 28.48 11.02 -13.34
N ASP A 206 28.95 11.22 -12.11
CA ASP A 206 30.34 11.56 -11.80
C ASP A 206 31.29 10.40 -12.13
N LYS A 207 30.95 9.15 -11.77
CA LYS A 207 31.72 7.97 -12.16
C LYS A 207 31.80 7.76 -13.67
N ASN A 208 30.71 8.00 -14.40
CA ASN A 208 30.72 7.87 -15.86
C ASN A 208 31.55 8.97 -16.51
N THR A 209 31.59 10.17 -15.94
CA THR A 209 32.42 11.28 -16.42
C THR A 209 33.90 11.00 -16.16
N GLU A 210 34.29 10.48 -14.99
CA GLU A 210 35.67 10.08 -14.69
C GLU A 210 36.17 8.95 -15.60
N THR A 211 35.32 7.95 -15.87
CA THR A 211 35.67 6.81 -16.73
C THR A 211 35.87 7.26 -18.18
N THR A 212 35.03 8.19 -18.66
CA THR A 212 35.12 8.74 -20.01
C THR A 212 36.37 9.64 -20.21
N VAL A 213 36.70 10.41 -19.16
CA VAL A 213 37.93 11.26 -19.18
C VAL A 213 39.18 10.38 -19.17
N LYS A 214 39.27 9.37 -18.31
CA LYS A 214 40.42 8.43 -18.28
C LYS A 214 40.57 7.63 -19.57
N SER A 215 39.45 7.22 -20.20
CA SER A 215 39.50 6.53 -21.51
C SER A 215 40.02 7.43 -22.63
N LYS A 216 39.58 8.69 -22.71
CA LYS A 216 40.06 9.66 -23.70
C LYS A 216 41.53 10.03 -23.51
N THR A 217 41.98 10.19 -22.28
CA THR A 217 43.37 10.50 -21.97
C THR A 217 44.30 9.32 -22.27
N GLY A 218 43.89 8.08 -21.97
CA GLY A 218 44.63 6.88 -22.32
C GLY A 218 44.75 6.65 -23.82
N PHE A 219 43.68 6.96 -24.59
CA PHE A 219 43.70 6.86 -26.06
C PHE A 219 44.60 7.92 -26.71
N MET A 220 44.67 9.16 -26.20
CA MET A 220 45.56 10.20 -26.69
C MET A 220 47.05 9.90 -26.43
N VAL A 221 47.35 9.35 -25.22
CA VAL A 221 48.74 9.00 -24.88
C VAL A 221 49.22 7.79 -25.69
N GLY A 222 48.37 6.81 -25.96
CA GLY A 222 48.70 5.66 -26.83
C GLY A 222 49.06 6.04 -28.24
N ASN A 223 48.30 6.94 -28.88
CA ASN A 223 48.56 7.41 -30.25
C ASN A 223 49.83 8.27 -30.36
N LEU A 224 50.28 8.93 -29.29
CA LEU A 224 51.51 9.71 -29.27
C LEU A 224 52.78 8.85 -29.20
N ILE A 225 52.67 7.64 -28.66
CA ILE A 225 53.80 6.70 -28.54
C ILE A 225 53.99 5.90 -29.84
N GLU A 226 52.96 5.67 -30.64
CA GLU A 226 53.06 4.95 -31.93
C GLU A 226 53.59 5.85 -33.09
N THR A 227 53.66 7.17 -32.90
CA THR A 227 54.11 8.12 -33.91
C THR A 227 55.54 8.65 -33.68
N MET A 228 56.26 8.14 -32.70
CA MET A 228 57.68 8.38 -32.44
C MET A 228 58.52 7.14 -32.74
#